data_3a5e5fdaf669461335b985339861bfd0
#
_entry.id   3a5e5fdaf669461335b985339861bfd0
#
_cell.length_a   1.000
_cell.length_b   1.000
_cell.length_c   1.000
_cell.angle_alpha   90.00
_cell.angle_beta   90.00
_cell.angle_gamma   90.00
#
_symmetry.space_group_name_H-M   'P 1'
#
loop_
_entity.id
_entity.type
_entity.pdbx_description
1 polymer ?
#
loop_
_entity_poly.entity_id
_entity_poly.type
_entity_poly.pdbx_seq_one_letter_code
_entity_poly.pdbx_strand_id
1 'polypeptide(L)'
;ANGGVYSGATTATLTLTNVPGSMDQRKYRVIISTPSFVCGSDVTSNDALLSVKTDNDNDGVNNANDLDDDNDGILDTEEGTSDIDNDGIPNHFDLDSDGDGCKDVIEAGLTDPDNNGILGTGTSTGNAGTDVKVDPNNGKVIKNADNSNVAGYTSPSALDRDSNGTHD
;
A
#
# COMPACT_ATOMS: atom_id res chain seq x y z
N ALA A 1 -8.45 28.08 -4.42
CA ALA A 1 -8.85 27.76 -5.77
C ALA A 1 -9.38 26.34 -5.81
N ASN A 2 -10.53 26.11 -6.41
CA ASN A 2 -11.05 24.77 -6.70
C ASN A 2 -10.43 24.28 -8.00
N GLY A 3 -10.16 22.99 -8.11
CA GLY A 3 -9.65 22.32 -9.31
C GLY A 3 -8.69 21.18 -8.98
N GLY A 4 -8.67 20.15 -9.83
CA GLY A 4 -7.89 18.94 -9.60
C GLY A 4 -8.30 18.23 -8.30
N VAL A 5 -7.34 18.10 -7.39
CA VAL A 5 -7.54 17.43 -6.09
C VAL A 5 -8.44 18.20 -5.13
N TYR A 6 -8.63 19.52 -5.33
CA TYR A 6 -9.28 20.41 -4.35
C TYR A 6 -10.71 20.77 -4.70
N SER A 7 -11.61 20.71 -3.70
CA SER A 7 -12.95 21.31 -3.75
C SER A 7 -13.30 21.96 -2.40
N GLY A 8 -14.23 22.91 -2.40
CA GLY A 8 -14.67 23.60 -1.19
C GLY A 8 -13.69 24.65 -0.63
N ALA A 9 -12.70 25.10 -1.40
CA ALA A 9 -11.66 26.02 -0.90
C ALA A 9 -12.19 27.37 -0.36
N THR A 10 -13.43 27.73 -0.66
CA THR A 10 -14.09 28.95 -0.17
C THR A 10 -15.32 28.67 0.68
N THR A 11 -15.43 27.44 1.20
CA THR A 11 -16.50 27.01 2.08
C THR A 11 -15.95 26.64 3.47
N ALA A 12 -16.81 26.26 4.38
CA ALA A 12 -16.39 25.80 5.70
C ALA A 12 -15.63 24.46 5.68
N THR A 13 -15.70 23.73 4.56
CA THR A 13 -15.06 22.43 4.38
C THR A 13 -14.21 22.42 3.13
N LEU A 14 -12.92 22.12 3.30
CA LEU A 14 -12.02 21.78 2.19
C LEU A 14 -12.05 20.27 2.01
N THR A 15 -12.34 19.82 0.81
CA THR A 15 -12.31 18.40 0.44
C THR A 15 -11.15 18.15 -0.52
N LEU A 16 -10.39 17.11 -0.24
CA LEU A 16 -9.34 16.59 -1.12
C LEU A 16 -9.77 15.19 -1.63
N THR A 17 -9.61 14.95 -2.91
CA THR A 17 -9.93 13.67 -3.55
C THR A 17 -8.78 13.23 -4.44
N ASN A 18 -8.52 11.92 -4.49
CA ASN A 18 -7.42 11.33 -5.27
C ASN A 18 -6.08 12.03 -4.95
N VAL A 19 -5.72 12.03 -3.68
CA VAL A 19 -4.55 12.74 -3.17
C VAL A 19 -3.29 11.96 -3.53
N PRO A 20 -2.41 12.46 -4.40
CA PRO A 20 -1.17 11.75 -4.72
C PRO A 20 -0.17 11.83 -3.56
N GLY A 21 0.69 10.82 -3.42
CA GLY A 21 1.73 10.77 -2.40
C GLY A 21 2.66 12.00 -2.39
N SER A 22 2.85 12.65 -3.53
CA SER A 22 3.62 13.90 -3.66
C SER A 22 3.01 15.10 -2.90
N MET A 23 1.82 14.93 -2.34
CA MET A 23 1.19 15.93 -1.47
C MET A 23 1.41 15.66 0.01
N ASP A 24 2.07 14.58 0.39
CA ASP A 24 2.44 14.32 1.78
C ASP A 24 3.23 15.50 2.38
N GLN A 25 3.06 15.69 3.68
CA GLN A 25 3.66 16.77 4.46
C GLN A 25 3.27 18.19 4.01
N ARG A 26 2.29 18.36 3.11
CA ARG A 26 1.76 19.69 2.80
C ARG A 26 0.98 20.26 3.97
N LYS A 27 1.12 21.56 4.16
CA LYS A 27 0.45 22.32 5.21
C LYS A 27 -0.70 23.14 4.64
N TYR A 28 -1.82 23.12 5.35
CA TYR A 28 -3.04 23.84 5.02
C TYR A 28 -3.44 24.75 6.17
N ARG A 29 -3.96 25.92 5.84
CA ARG A 29 -4.49 26.86 6.82
C ARG A 29 -5.68 27.61 6.26
N VAL A 30 -6.54 28.09 7.13
CA VAL A 30 -7.64 28.99 6.76
C VAL A 30 -7.19 30.42 6.96
N ILE A 31 -7.49 31.27 6.01
CA ILE A 31 -7.33 32.73 6.11
C ILE A 31 -8.72 33.34 5.93
N ILE A 32 -9.18 34.06 6.93
CA ILE A 32 -10.45 34.79 6.88
C ILE A 32 -10.12 36.25 6.67
N SER A 33 -10.50 36.77 5.52
CA SER A 33 -10.36 38.18 5.15
C SER A 33 -11.73 38.79 4.99
N THR A 34 -11.94 39.95 5.56
CA THR A 34 -13.17 40.74 5.34
C THR A 34 -12.86 42.08 4.73
N PRO A 35 -13.44 42.40 3.56
CA PRO A 35 -13.16 43.68 2.86
C PRO A 35 -13.58 44.92 3.65
N SER A 36 -14.35 44.76 4.71
CA SER A 36 -14.97 45.86 5.46
C SER A 36 -14.32 46.15 6.81
N PHE A 37 -13.23 45.47 7.19
CA PHE A 37 -12.51 45.78 8.42
C PHE A 37 -11.57 46.95 8.19
N VAL A 38 -11.96 48.14 8.68
CA VAL A 38 -11.18 49.36 8.55
C VAL A 38 -9.90 49.36 9.40
N CYS A 39 -9.75 48.39 10.30
CA CYS A 39 -8.59 48.25 11.20
C CYS A 39 -8.20 46.79 11.50
N GLY A 40 -8.53 45.82 10.66
CA GLY A 40 -8.28 44.40 10.94
C GLY A 40 -7.29 43.79 9.97
N SER A 41 -6.35 43.04 10.52
CA SER A 41 -5.56 42.07 9.77
C SER A 41 -6.37 40.79 9.56
N ASP A 42 -6.10 40.07 8.47
CA ASP A 42 -6.63 38.75 8.23
C ASP A 42 -6.44 37.83 9.45
N VAL A 43 -7.43 37.03 9.73
CA VAL A 43 -7.32 36.01 10.78
C VAL A 43 -6.86 34.72 10.11
N THR A 44 -5.74 34.18 10.58
CA THR A 44 -5.12 32.97 10.06
C THR A 44 -5.15 31.88 11.13
N SER A 45 -5.61 30.68 10.76
CA SER A 45 -5.54 29.50 11.62
C SER A 45 -4.11 28.99 11.77
N ASN A 46 -3.91 28.10 12.75
CA ASN A 46 -2.74 27.23 12.76
C ASN A 46 -2.71 26.33 11.49
N ASP A 47 -1.52 25.83 11.14
CA ASP A 47 -1.36 24.90 10.06
C ASP A 47 -1.95 23.53 10.44
N ALA A 48 -2.64 22.91 9.49
CA ALA A 48 -2.98 21.50 9.49
C ALA A 48 -2.03 20.76 8.55
N LEU A 49 -1.37 19.73 9.03
CA LEU A 49 -0.46 18.89 8.24
C LEU A 49 -1.27 17.80 7.53
N LEU A 50 -1.09 17.64 6.23
CA LEU A 50 -1.58 16.50 5.48
C LEU A 50 -0.56 15.36 5.61
N SER A 51 -1.03 14.20 6.02
CA SER A 51 -0.28 12.95 5.91
C SER A 51 -0.96 12.08 4.85
N VAL A 52 -0.25 11.82 3.79
CA VAL A 52 -0.67 10.88 2.75
C VAL A 52 0.02 9.56 3.04
N LYS A 53 -0.77 8.53 3.25
CA LYS A 53 -0.29 7.18 3.48
C LYS A 53 -0.43 6.40 2.19
N THR A 54 0.61 5.68 1.83
CA THR A 54 0.58 4.69 0.77
C THR A 54 0.02 3.38 1.34
N ASP A 55 -0.77 2.69 0.57
CA ASP A 55 -1.38 1.40 0.84
C ASP A 55 -1.36 0.71 -0.53
N ASN A 56 -0.37 -0.15 -0.75
CA ASN A 56 -0.02 -0.65 -2.08
C ASN A 56 -1.06 -1.65 -2.59
N ASP A 57 -1.45 -2.55 -1.73
CA ASP A 57 -2.40 -3.62 -2.02
C ASP A 57 -3.86 -3.23 -1.78
N ASN A 58 -4.10 -2.09 -1.10
CA ASN A 58 -5.42 -1.55 -0.74
C ASN A 58 -6.23 -2.45 0.21
N ASP A 59 -5.57 -3.14 1.12
CA ASP A 59 -6.21 -3.94 2.16
C ASP A 59 -6.75 -3.11 3.33
N GLY A 60 -6.32 -1.83 3.42
CA GLY A 60 -6.72 -0.86 4.43
C GLY A 60 -5.67 -0.65 5.53
N VAL A 61 -4.57 -1.38 5.49
CA VAL A 61 -3.36 -1.12 6.27
C VAL A 61 -2.41 -0.32 5.37
N ASN A 62 -1.70 0.65 5.90
CA ASN A 62 -0.75 1.40 5.08
C ASN A 62 0.63 0.77 5.19
N ASN A 63 1.41 0.82 4.12
CA ASN A 63 2.73 0.22 4.00
C ASN A 63 3.67 0.45 5.19
N ALA A 64 3.54 1.55 5.93
CA ALA A 64 4.38 1.80 7.11
C ALA A 64 4.04 0.92 8.32
N ASN A 65 2.90 0.27 8.32
CA ASN A 65 2.41 -0.62 9.37
C ASN A 65 2.05 -2.00 8.83
N ASP A 66 2.09 -2.18 7.53
CA ASP A 66 1.90 -3.44 6.86
C ASP A 66 3.14 -4.32 7.03
N LEU A 67 3.00 -5.59 6.98
CA LEU A 67 4.08 -6.57 7.04
C LEU A 67 4.16 -7.42 5.76
N ASP A 68 3.23 -7.18 4.82
CA ASP A 68 3.06 -7.92 3.57
C ASP A 68 2.40 -6.94 2.59
N ASP A 69 3.20 -5.99 2.09
CA ASP A 69 2.77 -4.77 1.39
C ASP A 69 2.07 -5.03 0.04
N ASP A 70 2.17 -6.25 -0.50
CA ASP A 70 1.53 -6.66 -1.77
C ASP A 70 0.59 -7.87 -1.64
N ASN A 71 0.48 -8.43 -0.42
CA ASN A 71 -0.42 -9.54 -0.08
C ASN A 71 -0.13 -10.86 -0.84
N ASP A 72 1.11 -11.10 -1.20
CA ASP A 72 1.51 -12.36 -1.83
C ASP A 72 1.70 -13.51 -0.80
N GLY A 73 1.79 -13.15 0.49
CA GLY A 73 1.96 -14.08 1.61
C GLY A 73 3.43 -14.28 2.01
N ILE A 74 4.34 -13.51 1.46
CA ILE A 74 5.72 -13.36 1.92
C ILE A 74 5.81 -12.05 2.71
N LEU A 75 6.67 -11.97 3.70
CA LEU A 75 6.81 -10.75 4.49
C LEU A 75 7.77 -9.78 3.82
N ASP A 76 7.51 -8.47 3.87
CA ASP A 76 8.44 -7.42 3.40
C ASP A 76 9.87 -7.60 3.91
N THR A 77 10.01 -8.10 5.16
CA THR A 77 11.32 -8.34 5.78
C THR A 77 12.07 -9.52 5.17
N GLU A 78 11.36 -10.43 4.53
CA GLU A 78 11.92 -11.60 3.85
C GLU A 78 12.29 -11.25 2.41
N GLU A 79 11.48 -10.47 1.73
CA GLU A 79 11.68 -10.03 0.35
C GLU A 79 12.73 -8.91 0.26
N GLY A 80 12.69 -7.98 1.22
CA GLY A 80 13.58 -6.84 1.27
C GLY A 80 13.21 -5.72 0.30
N THR A 81 14.08 -4.70 0.26
CA THR A 81 13.87 -3.48 -0.55
C THR A 81 14.71 -3.45 -1.83
N SER A 82 15.26 -4.59 -2.23
CA SER A 82 15.97 -4.74 -3.50
C SER A 82 14.97 -4.74 -4.65
N ASP A 83 15.44 -4.46 -5.83
CA ASP A 83 14.75 -4.55 -7.11
C ASP A 83 15.63 -5.49 -7.95
N ILE A 84 15.28 -6.78 -7.97
CA ILE A 84 16.18 -7.84 -8.48
C ILE A 84 16.16 -7.86 -9.98
N ASP A 85 15.00 -7.75 -10.60
CA ASP A 85 14.84 -7.76 -12.05
C ASP A 85 15.11 -6.40 -12.72
N ASN A 86 15.20 -5.33 -11.91
CA ASN A 86 15.44 -3.94 -12.30
C ASN A 86 14.30 -3.33 -13.14
N ASP A 87 13.07 -3.69 -12.87
CA ASP A 87 11.89 -3.11 -13.51
C ASP A 87 11.46 -1.78 -12.88
N GLY A 88 11.96 -1.45 -11.69
CA GLY A 88 11.70 -0.22 -10.93
C GLY A 88 10.72 -0.42 -9.79
N ILE A 89 10.27 -1.65 -9.51
CA ILE A 89 9.46 -2.04 -8.38
C ILE A 89 10.36 -2.77 -7.37
N PRO A 90 10.46 -2.36 -6.12
CA PRO A 90 11.14 -3.14 -5.09
C PRO A 90 10.41 -4.44 -4.77
N ASN A 91 11.13 -5.52 -4.45
CA ASN A 91 10.60 -6.86 -4.24
C ASN A 91 9.35 -6.91 -3.35
N HIS A 92 9.34 -6.21 -2.21
CA HIS A 92 8.20 -6.16 -1.29
C HIS A 92 6.95 -5.44 -1.83
N PHE A 93 6.94 -5.04 -3.07
CA PHE A 93 5.80 -4.50 -3.81
C PHE A 93 5.60 -5.22 -5.13
N ASP A 94 6.45 -6.19 -5.43
CA ASP A 94 6.51 -6.86 -6.71
C ASP A 94 6.05 -8.31 -6.54
N LEU A 95 5.04 -8.69 -7.28
CA LEU A 95 4.47 -10.02 -7.27
C LEU A 95 5.25 -11.03 -8.14
N ASP A 96 6.39 -10.62 -8.70
CA ASP A 96 7.25 -11.40 -9.61
C ASP A 96 8.68 -10.84 -9.54
N SER A 97 9.27 -10.91 -8.34
CA SER A 97 10.49 -10.18 -7.94
C SER A 97 11.70 -10.41 -8.86
N ASP A 98 11.79 -11.57 -9.52
CA ASP A 98 12.89 -11.86 -10.45
C ASP A 98 12.51 -11.69 -11.93
N GLY A 99 11.21 -11.44 -12.22
CA GLY A 99 10.73 -11.12 -13.55
C GLY A 99 10.70 -12.29 -14.53
N ASP A 100 10.73 -13.54 -14.03
CA ASP A 100 10.76 -14.73 -14.87
C ASP A 100 9.36 -15.18 -15.35
N GLY A 101 8.30 -14.65 -14.73
CA GLY A 101 6.89 -14.91 -15.01
C GLY A 101 6.28 -16.01 -14.14
N CYS A 102 7.02 -16.55 -13.19
CA CYS A 102 6.50 -17.32 -12.07
C CYS A 102 6.30 -16.38 -10.89
N LYS A 103 5.12 -16.33 -10.32
CA LYS A 103 4.81 -15.40 -9.23
C LYS A 103 5.42 -15.87 -7.91
N ASP A 104 5.90 -14.93 -7.10
CA ASP A 104 6.56 -15.18 -5.81
C ASP A 104 5.71 -16.07 -4.88
N VAL A 105 4.41 -15.82 -4.82
CA VAL A 105 3.44 -16.65 -4.09
C VAL A 105 3.49 -18.13 -4.51
N ILE A 106 3.69 -18.42 -5.80
CA ILE A 106 3.78 -19.79 -6.33
C ILE A 106 5.14 -20.40 -6.01
N GLU A 107 6.20 -19.64 -6.14
CA GLU A 107 7.56 -20.06 -5.81
C GLU A 107 7.71 -20.36 -4.32
N ALA A 108 7.08 -19.54 -3.49
CA ALA A 108 6.94 -19.79 -2.06
C ALA A 108 6.14 -21.06 -1.72
N GLY A 109 5.52 -21.70 -2.72
CA GLY A 109 4.71 -22.92 -2.53
C GLY A 109 3.35 -22.63 -1.92
N LEU A 110 2.92 -21.39 -1.96
CA LEU A 110 1.59 -20.95 -1.54
C LEU A 110 0.56 -21.13 -2.65
N THR A 111 -0.69 -20.75 -2.42
CA THR A 111 -1.78 -21.00 -3.38
C THR A 111 -2.30 -19.69 -3.97
N ASP A 112 -2.25 -19.59 -5.27
CA ASP A 112 -2.82 -18.54 -6.08
C ASP A 112 -3.66 -19.16 -7.21
N PRO A 113 -4.95 -19.47 -6.98
CA PRO A 113 -5.79 -20.19 -7.93
C PRO A 113 -6.16 -19.38 -9.17
N ASP A 114 -6.11 -18.05 -9.11
CA ASP A 114 -6.43 -17.16 -10.23
C ASP A 114 -5.19 -16.56 -10.91
N ASN A 115 -4.00 -16.93 -10.42
CA ASN A 115 -2.69 -16.61 -11.00
C ASN A 115 -2.47 -15.11 -11.19
N ASN A 116 -2.84 -14.34 -10.17
CA ASN A 116 -2.66 -12.90 -10.15
C ASN A 116 -1.45 -12.43 -9.32
N GLY A 117 -0.77 -13.32 -8.61
CA GLY A 117 0.39 -13.06 -7.76
C GLY A 117 0.03 -12.84 -6.29
N ILE A 118 -1.25 -12.78 -5.95
CA ILE A 118 -1.73 -12.54 -4.59
C ILE A 118 -2.14 -13.86 -3.96
N LEU A 119 -1.92 -14.02 -2.66
CA LEU A 119 -2.29 -15.22 -1.96
C LEU A 119 -3.82 -15.44 -1.98
N GLY A 120 -4.26 -16.62 -2.43
CA GLY A 120 -5.67 -16.98 -2.54
C GLY A 120 -6.35 -16.46 -3.80
N THR A 121 -7.69 -16.34 -3.80
CA THR A 121 -8.46 -15.79 -4.91
C THR A 121 -8.65 -14.29 -4.73
N GLY A 122 -7.72 -13.50 -5.20
CA GLY A 122 -7.66 -12.06 -5.03
C GLY A 122 -8.32 -11.25 -6.13
N THR A 123 -8.21 -9.95 -6.02
CA THR A 123 -8.45 -9.02 -7.11
C THR A 123 -7.11 -8.58 -7.68
N SER A 124 -7.04 -8.27 -8.96
CA SER A 124 -5.82 -7.79 -9.64
C SER A 124 -5.30 -6.41 -9.14
N THR A 125 -5.65 -6.03 -7.93
CA THR A 125 -5.32 -4.75 -7.30
C THR A 125 -4.55 -4.88 -5.98
N GLY A 126 -4.01 -6.07 -5.69
CA GLY A 126 -3.22 -6.27 -4.49
C GLY A 126 -4.01 -6.56 -3.21
N ASN A 127 -5.32 -6.56 -3.25
CA ASN A 127 -6.10 -6.99 -2.08
C ASN A 127 -5.99 -8.49 -1.86
N ALA A 128 -5.75 -8.90 -0.62
CA ALA A 128 -5.80 -10.30 -0.22
C ALA A 128 -7.05 -11.00 -0.77
N GLY A 129 -6.90 -12.24 -1.17
CA GLY A 129 -7.97 -13.02 -1.75
C GLY A 129 -9.22 -13.08 -0.86
N THR A 130 -10.37 -13.22 -1.48
CA THR A 130 -11.66 -13.32 -0.74
C THR A 130 -11.76 -14.55 0.14
N ASP A 131 -10.90 -15.51 -0.05
CA ASP A 131 -10.76 -16.77 0.70
C ASP A 131 -9.66 -16.72 1.77
N VAL A 132 -9.02 -15.59 1.96
CA VAL A 132 -8.04 -15.35 3.02
C VAL A 132 -8.48 -14.22 3.95
N LYS A 133 -7.86 -14.12 5.11
CA LYS A 133 -8.11 -13.05 6.08
C LYS A 133 -6.82 -12.34 6.40
N VAL A 134 -6.87 -11.04 6.28
CA VAL A 134 -5.79 -10.14 6.65
C VAL A 134 -5.97 -9.66 8.09
N ASP A 135 -4.88 -9.51 8.83
CA ASP A 135 -4.88 -8.86 10.13
C ASP A 135 -4.97 -7.33 9.92
N PRO A 136 -6.08 -6.69 10.35
CA PRO A 136 -6.28 -5.27 10.08
C PRO A 136 -5.34 -4.34 10.85
N ASN A 137 -4.46 -4.88 11.69
CA ASN A 137 -3.49 -4.09 12.43
C ASN A 137 -2.12 -4.03 11.73
N ASN A 138 -1.80 -5.03 10.91
CA ASN A 138 -0.45 -5.18 10.35
C ASN A 138 -0.41 -5.77 8.93
N GLY A 139 -1.55 -5.90 8.24
CA GLY A 139 -1.65 -6.36 6.86
C GLY A 139 -1.39 -7.85 6.62
N LYS A 140 -0.80 -8.54 7.57
CA LYS A 140 -0.40 -9.94 7.44
C LYS A 140 -1.57 -10.87 7.11
N VAL A 141 -1.46 -11.67 6.07
CA VAL A 141 -2.41 -12.74 5.78
C VAL A 141 -2.32 -13.84 6.85
N ILE A 142 -3.40 -14.06 7.59
CA ILE A 142 -3.39 -14.93 8.76
C ILE A 142 -4.21 -16.19 8.61
N LYS A 143 -5.22 -16.20 7.74
CA LYS A 143 -6.14 -17.33 7.62
C LYS A 143 -6.81 -17.43 6.27
N ASN A 144 -6.99 -18.66 5.81
CA ASN A 144 -7.89 -18.99 4.72
C ASN A 144 -9.37 -18.74 5.12
N ALA A 145 -10.26 -18.70 4.15
CA ALA A 145 -11.69 -18.50 4.36
C ALA A 145 -12.34 -19.53 5.29
N ASP A 146 -11.83 -20.76 5.32
CA ASP A 146 -12.25 -21.84 6.21
C ASP A 146 -11.74 -21.69 7.65
N ASN A 147 -11.04 -20.57 7.94
CA ASN A 147 -10.42 -20.26 9.23
C ASN A 147 -9.21 -21.16 9.61
N SER A 148 -8.69 -21.97 8.67
CA SER A 148 -7.39 -22.63 8.83
C SER A 148 -6.26 -21.60 8.82
N ASN A 149 -5.15 -21.90 9.51
CA ASN A 149 -3.98 -21.04 9.43
C ASN A 149 -3.37 -21.13 8.02
N VAL A 150 -3.00 -20.01 7.44
CA VAL A 150 -2.10 -19.98 6.28
C VAL A 150 -0.80 -20.66 6.71
N ALA A 151 -0.39 -21.66 5.96
CA ALA A 151 0.86 -22.37 6.23
C ALA A 151 2.00 -21.38 6.02
N GLY A 152 2.55 -20.96 7.10
CA GLY A 152 3.64 -20.03 7.34
C GLY A 152 4.18 -19.22 6.19
N TYR A 153 4.33 -17.93 6.44
CA TYR A 153 5.24 -17.11 5.66
C TYR A 153 6.58 -17.82 5.55
N THR A 154 7.02 -18.06 4.37
CA THR A 154 8.23 -18.80 4.10
C THR A 154 9.42 -17.86 3.95
N SER A 155 10.57 -18.33 4.31
CA SER A 155 11.87 -17.68 4.31
C SER A 155 12.31 -17.28 2.87
N PRO A 156 13.28 -16.35 2.72
CA PRO A 156 13.82 -15.89 1.41
C PRO A 156 14.28 -16.99 0.47
N SER A 157 14.53 -18.21 0.97
CA SER A 157 14.77 -19.37 0.13
C SER A 157 13.55 -19.81 -0.68
N ALA A 158 12.41 -19.15 -0.51
CA ALA A 158 11.22 -19.38 -1.32
C ALA A 158 11.29 -18.69 -2.69
N LEU A 159 12.09 -17.63 -2.79
CA LEU A 159 12.35 -16.91 -4.04
C LEU A 159 13.51 -17.51 -4.85
N ASP A 160 14.02 -18.67 -4.45
CA ASP A 160 15.10 -19.43 -5.10
C ASP A 160 14.74 -20.92 -5.03
N ARG A 161 13.81 -21.34 -5.88
CA ARG A 161 13.22 -22.68 -5.85
C ARG A 161 14.21 -23.78 -6.23
N ASP A 162 15.16 -23.49 -7.09
CA ASP A 162 16.20 -24.42 -7.50
C ASP A 162 17.45 -24.35 -6.60
N SER A 163 17.47 -23.43 -5.64
CA SER A 163 18.54 -23.21 -4.66
C SER A 163 19.91 -22.95 -5.29
N ASN A 164 19.91 -22.25 -6.44
CA ASN A 164 21.16 -21.92 -7.14
C ASN A 164 21.77 -20.59 -6.67
N GLY A 165 21.08 -19.87 -5.76
CA GLY A 165 21.51 -18.59 -5.20
C GLY A 165 21.15 -17.39 -6.08
N THR A 166 20.33 -17.60 -7.08
CA THR A 166 19.60 -16.59 -7.82
C THR A 166 18.11 -16.86 -7.63
N HIS A 167 17.29 -15.86 -7.55
CA HIS A 167 15.83 -16.05 -7.51
C HIS A 167 15.40 -16.63 -8.86
N ASP A 168 14.54 -17.66 -8.83
CA ASP A 168 14.03 -18.32 -10.03
C ASP A 168 12.73 -17.72 -10.48
#